data_03568900a818e8d803dc141b83d5252f
#
_entry.id   03568900a818e8d803dc141b83d5252f
#
_cell.length_a   1.000
_cell.length_b   1.000
_cell.length_c   1.000
_cell.angle_alpha   90.00
_cell.angle_beta   90.00
_cell.angle_gamma   90.00
#
_symmetry.space_group_name_H-M   'P 1'
#
loop_
_entity.id
_entity.type
_entity.pdbx_description
1 polymer ?
#
loop_
_entity_poly.entity_id
_entity_poly.type
_entity_poly.pdbx_seq_one_letter_code
_entity_poly.pdbx_strand_id
1 'polypeptide(L)'
;MFALTVGLVEEASFRGYILRNLSKVYSSTKAIAYSSILFGLYHLSLVYSFTSTTSTFETFSYWTLFVLAAVLIGFFLGYFYMNTEKTTIGTITYHASSIFIESLVPFGLATSVFNGHLLSTTVYIIFIPILILLKRKGWLSNTSR
;
A
#
# COMPACT_ATOMS: atom_id res chain seq x y z
N MET A 1 -10.65 -14.25 8.11
CA MET A 1 -11.66 -13.84 7.12
C MET A 1 -11.60 -12.33 6.83
N PHE A 2 -11.52 -11.45 7.81
CA PHE A 2 -11.43 -9.99 7.67
C PHE A 2 -10.30 -9.53 6.72
N ALA A 3 -9.05 -9.97 6.94
CA ALA A 3 -7.90 -9.57 6.13
C ALA A 3 -8.06 -9.89 4.63
N LEU A 4 -8.61 -11.07 4.30
CA LEU A 4 -8.86 -11.45 2.91
C LEU A 4 -9.95 -10.58 2.27
N THR A 5 -11.02 -10.27 3.01
CA THR A 5 -12.11 -9.42 2.51
C THR A 5 -11.61 -8.00 2.24
N VAL A 6 -10.85 -7.41 3.16
CA VAL A 6 -10.27 -6.07 2.99
C VAL A 6 -9.31 -6.05 1.80
N GLY A 7 -8.35 -7.00 1.74
CA GLY A 7 -7.42 -7.10 0.63
C GLY A 7 -8.13 -7.29 -0.73
N LEU A 8 -9.18 -8.12 -0.78
CA LEU A 8 -9.96 -8.33 -2.01
C LEU A 8 -10.65 -7.03 -2.45
N VAL A 9 -11.40 -6.38 -1.57
CA VAL A 9 -12.18 -5.18 -1.90
C VAL A 9 -11.28 -4.02 -2.31
N GLU A 10 -10.22 -3.78 -1.55
CA GLU A 10 -9.31 -2.67 -1.82
C GLU A 10 -8.49 -2.91 -3.10
N GLU A 11 -7.93 -4.10 -3.30
CA GLU A 11 -7.15 -4.37 -4.50
C GLU A 11 -8.01 -4.44 -5.76
N ALA A 12 -9.22 -4.99 -5.70
CA ALA A 12 -10.14 -4.97 -6.82
C ALA A 12 -10.51 -3.51 -7.20
N SER A 13 -10.74 -2.66 -6.21
CA SER A 13 -11.08 -1.24 -6.43
C SER A 13 -9.89 -0.45 -6.96
N PHE A 14 -8.74 -0.50 -6.29
CA PHE A 14 -7.62 0.37 -6.61
C PHE A 14 -6.76 -0.14 -7.76
N ARG A 15 -6.47 -1.45 -7.84
CA ARG A 15 -5.64 -2.03 -8.92
C ARG A 15 -6.51 -2.52 -10.06
N GLY A 16 -7.56 -3.27 -9.76
CA GLY A 16 -8.47 -3.82 -10.75
C GLY A 16 -9.26 -2.76 -11.51
N TYR A 17 -9.70 -1.69 -10.85
CA TYR A 17 -10.51 -0.65 -11.48
C TYR A 17 -9.77 0.67 -11.67
N ILE A 18 -9.34 1.36 -10.60
CA ILE A 18 -8.78 2.72 -10.67
C ILE A 18 -7.48 2.73 -11.48
N LEU A 19 -6.46 1.96 -11.06
CA LEU A 19 -5.17 1.93 -11.73
C LEU A 19 -5.28 1.45 -13.18
N ARG A 20 -6.10 0.43 -13.42
CA ARG A 20 -6.34 -0.10 -14.76
C ARG A 20 -6.94 0.97 -15.69
N ASN A 21 -7.89 1.78 -15.22
CA ASN A 21 -8.47 2.84 -16.04
C ASN A 21 -7.52 4.04 -16.19
N LEU A 22 -6.81 4.45 -15.15
CA LEU A 22 -5.79 5.49 -15.24
C LEU A 22 -4.68 5.12 -16.22
N SER A 23 -4.29 3.86 -16.32
CA SER A 23 -3.24 3.38 -17.24
C SER A 23 -3.66 3.39 -18.72
N LYS A 24 -4.94 3.62 -19.02
CA LYS A 24 -5.41 3.84 -20.41
C LYS A 24 -5.19 5.27 -20.89
N VAL A 25 -5.09 6.22 -19.94
CA VAL A 25 -5.01 7.67 -20.23
C VAL A 25 -3.62 8.23 -19.92
N TYR A 26 -2.97 7.69 -18.90
CA TYR A 26 -1.67 8.15 -18.41
C TYR A 26 -0.58 7.10 -18.58
N SER A 27 0.68 7.54 -18.59
CA SER A 27 1.83 6.61 -18.51
C SER A 27 1.73 5.78 -17.22
N SER A 28 2.29 4.56 -17.25
CA SER A 28 2.25 3.62 -16.12
C SER A 28 2.70 4.28 -14.80
N THR A 29 3.77 5.08 -14.84
CA THR A 29 4.28 5.78 -13.64
C THR A 29 3.28 6.78 -13.08
N LYS A 30 2.65 7.60 -13.95
CA LYS A 30 1.63 8.57 -13.53
C LYS A 30 0.38 7.88 -13.01
N ALA A 31 -0.07 6.80 -13.67
CA ALA A 31 -1.22 6.02 -13.25
C ALA A 31 -0.99 5.40 -11.85
N ILE A 32 0.19 4.83 -11.61
CA ILE A 32 0.58 4.31 -10.29
C ILE A 32 0.57 5.44 -9.27
N ALA A 33 1.19 6.59 -9.56
CA ALA A 33 1.24 7.73 -8.64
C ALA A 33 -0.17 8.19 -8.23
N TYR A 34 -1.04 8.45 -9.20
CA TYR A 34 -2.41 8.90 -8.91
C TYR A 34 -3.21 7.86 -8.12
N SER A 35 -3.16 6.58 -8.53
CA SER A 35 -3.84 5.51 -7.81
C SER A 35 -3.34 5.37 -6.37
N SER A 36 -2.04 5.54 -6.13
CA SER A 36 -1.43 5.43 -4.80
C SER A 36 -1.80 6.60 -3.90
N ILE A 37 -1.84 7.81 -4.44
CA ILE A 37 -2.30 9.00 -3.71
C ILE A 37 -3.76 8.83 -3.31
N LEU A 38 -4.62 8.39 -4.25
CA LEU A 38 -6.04 8.11 -3.96
C LEU A 38 -6.19 7.02 -2.89
N PHE A 39 -5.34 5.99 -2.91
CA PHE A 39 -5.31 4.93 -1.90
C PHE A 39 -4.97 5.49 -0.51
N GLY A 40 -3.96 6.34 -0.40
CA GLY A 40 -3.62 7.02 0.85
C GLY A 40 -4.75 7.93 1.35
N LEU A 41 -5.36 8.73 0.44
CA LEU A 41 -6.48 9.61 0.78
C LEU A 41 -7.74 8.84 1.23
N TYR A 42 -8.00 7.67 0.64
CA TYR A 42 -9.08 6.78 1.09
C TYR A 42 -8.90 6.41 2.57
N HIS A 43 -7.66 6.18 3.00
CA HIS A 43 -7.35 5.84 4.39
C HIS A 43 -7.57 7.01 5.39
N LEU A 44 -7.65 8.27 4.92
CA LEU A 44 -8.04 9.39 5.78
C LEU A 44 -9.45 9.24 6.36
N SER A 45 -10.36 8.61 5.65
CA SER A 45 -11.73 8.37 6.14
C SER A 45 -11.76 7.41 7.34
N LEU A 46 -10.83 6.46 7.38
CA LEU A 46 -10.68 5.52 8.51
C LEU A 46 -10.11 6.21 9.75
N VAL A 47 -9.27 7.22 9.55
CA VAL A 47 -8.62 8.04 10.57
C VAL A 47 -9.63 8.74 11.47
N TYR A 48 -10.62 9.36 10.89
CA TYR A 48 -11.61 10.17 11.59
C TYR A 48 -12.38 9.37 12.64
N SER A 49 -12.53 8.06 12.44
CA SER A 49 -13.28 7.17 13.33
C SER A 49 -12.54 6.79 14.62
N PHE A 50 -11.23 7.02 14.73
CA PHE A 50 -10.38 6.53 15.83
C PHE A 50 -9.83 7.61 16.77
N THR A 51 -10.12 8.90 16.57
CA THR A 51 -9.37 10.02 17.16
C THR A 51 -9.88 10.55 18.51
N SER A 52 -10.58 9.78 19.33
CA SER A 52 -11.22 10.37 20.52
C SER A 52 -10.39 10.43 21.82
N THR A 53 -9.14 9.93 21.86
CA THR A 53 -8.46 9.68 23.16
C THR A 53 -7.00 10.07 23.30
N THR A 54 -6.33 10.64 22.28
CA THR A 54 -4.87 10.97 22.33
C THR A 54 -4.58 12.47 22.18
N SER A 55 -3.36 12.89 22.53
CA SER A 55 -2.94 14.29 22.34
C SER A 55 -3.00 14.68 20.86
N THR A 56 -3.32 15.96 20.58
CA THR A 56 -3.48 16.46 19.20
C THR A 56 -2.22 16.26 18.35
N PHE A 57 -1.03 16.43 18.93
CA PHE A 57 0.24 16.28 18.23
C PHE A 57 0.56 14.81 17.90
N GLU A 58 0.39 13.91 18.86
CA GLU A 58 0.60 12.47 18.65
C GLU A 58 -0.38 11.92 17.64
N THR A 59 -1.64 12.30 17.73
CA THR A 59 -2.69 11.97 16.79
C THR A 59 -2.30 12.42 15.37
N PHE A 60 -1.92 13.69 15.19
CA PHE A 60 -1.54 14.22 13.89
C PHE A 60 -0.32 13.50 13.29
N SER A 61 0.71 13.26 14.09
CA SER A 61 1.93 12.57 13.64
C SER A 61 1.63 11.12 13.22
N TYR A 62 0.84 10.40 14.03
CA TYR A 62 0.40 9.05 13.72
C TYR A 62 -0.34 8.97 12.38
N TRP A 63 -1.28 9.88 12.16
CA TRP A 63 -2.09 9.88 10.94
C TRP A 63 -1.30 10.26 9.70
N THR A 64 -0.40 11.20 9.83
CA THR A 64 0.49 11.58 8.73
C THR A 64 1.34 10.38 8.29
N LEU A 65 1.93 9.65 9.24
CA LEU A 65 2.72 8.45 8.94
C LEU A 65 1.86 7.32 8.37
N PHE A 66 0.65 7.13 8.88
CA PHE A 66 -0.27 6.10 8.37
C PHE A 66 -0.67 6.36 6.91
N VAL A 67 -1.06 7.58 6.58
CA VAL A 67 -1.41 7.96 5.20
C VAL A 67 -0.19 7.85 4.28
N LEU A 68 0.98 8.29 4.74
CA LEU A 68 2.22 8.16 3.98
C LEU A 68 2.55 6.67 3.72
N ALA A 69 2.44 5.82 4.73
CA ALA A 69 2.61 4.38 4.58
C ALA A 69 1.61 3.80 3.57
N ALA A 70 0.33 4.19 3.63
CA ALA A 70 -0.69 3.77 2.67
C ALA A 70 -0.36 4.21 1.23
N VAL A 71 0.13 5.43 1.03
CA VAL A 71 0.60 5.88 -0.29
C VAL A 71 1.77 5.02 -0.78
N LEU A 72 2.76 4.74 0.06
CA LEU A 72 3.93 3.96 -0.30
C LEU A 72 3.59 2.50 -0.61
N ILE A 73 2.72 1.87 0.19
CA ILE A 73 2.21 0.52 -0.11
C ILE A 73 1.39 0.53 -1.41
N GLY A 74 0.64 1.62 -1.64
CA GLY A 74 -0.05 1.88 -2.89
C GLY A 74 0.87 1.84 -4.10
N PHE A 75 2.01 2.52 -4.02
CA PHE A 75 3.04 2.51 -5.05
C PHE A 75 3.63 1.12 -5.28
N PHE A 76 3.99 0.43 -4.20
CA PHE A 76 4.54 -0.92 -4.27
C PHE A 76 3.57 -1.88 -4.97
N LEU A 77 2.32 -1.93 -4.51
CA LEU A 77 1.29 -2.81 -5.07
C LEU A 77 0.90 -2.42 -6.49
N GLY A 78 0.85 -1.11 -6.79
CA GLY A 78 0.61 -0.62 -8.15
C GLY A 78 1.73 -1.01 -9.10
N TYR A 79 2.99 -0.88 -8.67
CA TYR A 79 4.15 -1.33 -9.44
C TYR A 79 4.13 -2.85 -9.63
N PHE A 80 3.85 -3.61 -8.58
CA PHE A 80 3.72 -5.06 -8.64
C PHE A 80 2.62 -5.48 -9.62
N TYR A 81 1.41 -4.91 -9.52
CA TYR A 81 0.31 -5.15 -10.44
C TYR A 81 0.70 -4.91 -11.91
N MET A 82 1.35 -3.78 -12.20
CA MET A 82 1.74 -3.44 -13.58
C MET A 82 2.81 -4.36 -14.17
N ASN A 83 3.53 -5.12 -13.33
CA ASN A 83 4.60 -6.03 -13.72
C ASN A 83 4.24 -7.51 -13.59
N THR A 84 3.01 -7.85 -13.14
CA THR A 84 2.52 -9.23 -12.98
C THR A 84 1.28 -9.47 -13.84
N GLU A 85 1.41 -9.27 -15.15
CA GLU A 85 0.33 -9.50 -16.14
C GLU A 85 -0.99 -8.75 -15.83
N LYS A 86 -0.92 -7.71 -15.01
CA LYS A 86 -2.07 -6.89 -14.55
C LYS A 86 -3.15 -7.74 -13.86
N THR A 87 -2.74 -8.76 -13.14
CA THR A 87 -3.63 -9.58 -12.29
C THR A 87 -3.66 -9.06 -10.86
N THR A 88 -4.84 -9.00 -10.27
CA THR A 88 -5.01 -8.56 -8.87
C THR A 88 -4.76 -9.67 -7.86
N ILE A 89 -4.62 -10.92 -8.29
CA ILE A 89 -4.44 -12.07 -7.37
C ILE A 89 -3.20 -11.89 -6.49
N GLY A 90 -2.06 -11.54 -7.10
CA GLY A 90 -0.81 -11.35 -6.37
C GLY A 90 -0.88 -10.19 -5.38
N THR A 91 -1.50 -9.06 -5.76
CA THR A 91 -1.67 -7.91 -4.87
C THR A 91 -2.64 -8.20 -3.74
N ILE A 92 -3.75 -8.90 -3.99
CA ILE A 92 -4.70 -9.36 -2.97
C ILE A 92 -4.00 -10.29 -1.97
N THR A 93 -3.26 -11.28 -2.46
CA THR A 93 -2.55 -12.23 -1.60
C THR A 93 -1.53 -11.52 -0.71
N TYR A 94 -0.73 -10.63 -1.28
CA TYR A 94 0.26 -9.85 -0.53
C TYR A 94 -0.43 -8.96 0.53
N HIS A 95 -1.44 -8.19 0.14
CA HIS A 95 -2.14 -7.25 1.02
C HIS A 95 -2.86 -7.99 2.17
N ALA A 96 -3.59 -9.04 1.85
CA ALA A 96 -4.26 -9.86 2.87
C ALA A 96 -3.27 -10.52 3.83
N SER A 97 -2.11 -10.99 3.33
CA SER A 97 -1.04 -11.56 4.17
C SER A 97 -0.44 -10.52 5.10
N SER A 98 -0.19 -9.30 4.64
CA SER A 98 0.34 -8.22 5.49
C SER A 98 -0.61 -7.86 6.63
N ILE A 99 -1.91 -7.68 6.35
CA ILE A 99 -2.94 -7.42 7.36
C ILE A 99 -3.02 -8.60 8.36
N PHE A 100 -2.95 -9.83 7.87
CA PHE A 100 -2.98 -11.02 8.73
C PHE A 100 -1.77 -11.06 9.67
N ILE A 101 -0.56 -10.84 9.16
CA ILE A 101 0.68 -10.81 9.95
C ILE A 101 0.60 -9.69 11.00
N GLU A 102 0.18 -8.48 10.61
CA GLU A 102 -0.01 -7.37 11.54
C GLU A 102 -1.00 -7.72 12.67
N SER A 103 -2.06 -8.48 12.36
CA SER A 103 -3.03 -8.92 13.37
C SER A 103 -2.50 -9.95 14.36
N LEU A 104 -1.41 -10.64 14.03
CA LEU A 104 -0.75 -11.62 14.91
C LEU A 104 0.25 -10.96 15.87
N VAL A 105 0.67 -9.71 15.62
CA VAL A 105 1.58 -9.00 16.53
C VAL A 105 0.81 -8.63 17.80
N PRO A 106 1.23 -9.14 18.99
CA PRO A 106 0.50 -8.87 20.21
C PRO A 106 0.40 -7.38 20.53
N PHE A 107 -0.78 -6.94 20.94
CA PHE A 107 -1.09 -5.55 21.30
C PHE A 107 -0.14 -4.93 22.35
N GLY A 108 0.58 -5.73 23.13
CA GLY A 108 1.57 -5.28 24.12
C GLY A 108 2.93 -4.88 23.55
N LEU A 109 3.25 -5.28 22.31
CA LEU A 109 4.38 -4.73 21.53
C LEU A 109 3.99 -3.46 20.78
N ALA A 110 2.72 -3.12 20.81
CA ALA A 110 2.07 -2.00 20.11
C ALA A 110 2.05 -0.67 20.91
N THR A 111 2.93 -0.50 21.87
CA THR A 111 3.50 0.85 22.14
C THR A 111 4.06 1.39 20.83
N SER A 112 3.67 0.73 19.79
CA SER A 112 4.28 0.65 18.53
C SER A 112 3.35 0.31 17.38
N VAL A 113 2.07 0.63 17.40
CA VAL A 113 1.34 0.80 16.13
C VAL A 113 2.08 1.90 15.35
N PHE A 114 2.56 2.94 16.04
CA PHE A 114 3.49 3.93 15.50
C PHE A 114 4.79 3.29 14.99
N ASN A 115 5.44 2.42 15.75
CA ASN A 115 6.66 1.73 15.34
C ASN A 115 6.40 0.71 14.22
N GLY A 116 5.24 0.06 14.20
CA GLY A 116 4.84 -0.84 13.11
C GLY A 116 4.68 -0.10 11.79
N HIS A 117 3.99 1.05 11.79
CA HIS A 117 3.86 1.87 10.58
C HIS A 117 5.17 2.54 10.18
N LEU A 118 6.00 2.95 11.13
CA LEU A 118 7.34 3.47 10.84
C LEU A 118 8.21 2.38 10.22
N LEU A 119 8.18 1.16 10.74
CA LEU A 119 8.92 0.03 10.19
C LEU A 119 8.43 -0.33 8.78
N SER A 120 7.12 -0.47 8.57
CA SER A 120 6.57 -0.77 7.25
C SER A 120 6.88 0.34 6.24
N THR A 121 6.74 1.61 6.63
CA THR A 121 7.11 2.75 5.79
C THR A 121 8.59 2.70 5.39
N THR A 122 9.48 2.41 6.34
CA THR A 122 10.93 2.28 6.09
C THR A 122 11.23 1.13 5.13
N VAL A 123 10.58 -0.01 5.31
CA VAL A 123 10.71 -1.16 4.39
C VAL A 123 10.32 -0.76 2.98
N TYR A 124 9.19 -0.08 2.78
CA TYR A 124 8.76 0.34 1.44
C TYR A 124 9.68 1.39 0.81
N ILE A 125 10.19 2.35 1.59
CA ILE A 125 11.18 3.33 1.12
C ILE A 125 12.44 2.64 0.58
N ILE A 126 12.86 1.53 1.18
CA ILE A 126 14.04 0.77 0.76
C ILE A 126 13.71 -0.14 -0.43
N PHE A 127 12.63 -0.90 -0.35
CA PHE A 127 12.32 -1.94 -1.35
C PHE A 127 11.86 -1.39 -2.69
N ILE A 128 11.11 -0.27 -2.73
CA ILE A 128 10.63 0.31 -4.00
C ILE A 128 11.80 0.71 -4.90
N PRO A 129 12.82 1.47 -4.45
CA PRO A 129 13.98 1.77 -5.26
C PRO A 129 14.76 0.53 -5.72
N ILE A 130 14.89 -0.48 -4.85
CA ILE A 130 15.55 -1.74 -5.21
C ILE A 130 14.81 -2.44 -6.36
N LEU A 131 13.49 -2.56 -6.29
CA LEU A 131 12.69 -3.15 -7.36
C LEU A 131 12.83 -2.39 -8.69
N ILE A 132 12.84 -1.05 -8.63
CA ILE A 132 13.05 -0.20 -9.81
C ILE A 132 14.44 -0.43 -10.41
N LEU A 133 15.47 -0.53 -9.57
CA LEU A 133 16.84 -0.80 -10.01
C LEU A 133 17.00 -2.20 -10.61
N LEU A 134 16.41 -3.22 -10.00
CA LEU A 134 16.41 -4.59 -10.53
C LEU A 134 15.72 -4.68 -11.89
N LYS A 135 14.61 -3.96 -12.08
CA LYS A 135 13.94 -3.86 -13.37
C LYS A 135 14.83 -3.17 -14.42
N ARG A 136 15.48 -2.04 -14.07
CA ARG A 136 16.39 -1.33 -14.96
C ARG A 136 17.57 -2.19 -15.41
N LYS A 137 18.04 -3.09 -14.54
CA LYS A 137 19.12 -4.05 -14.85
C LYS A 137 18.63 -5.30 -15.61
N GLY A 138 17.36 -5.40 -15.95
CA GLY A 138 16.77 -6.55 -16.65
C GLY A 138 16.63 -7.82 -15.81
N TRP A 139 16.86 -7.74 -14.50
CA TRP A 139 16.73 -8.87 -13.57
C TRP A 139 15.27 -9.24 -13.29
N LEU A 140 14.36 -8.28 -13.46
CA LEU A 140 12.93 -8.55 -13.48
C LEU A 140 12.52 -8.50 -14.96
N SER A 141 12.11 -9.64 -15.51
CA SER A 141 11.75 -9.79 -16.89
C SER A 141 10.68 -8.77 -17.30
N ASN A 142 10.90 -8.10 -18.44
CA ASN A 142 9.85 -7.38 -19.14
C ASN A 142 8.86 -8.42 -19.68
N THR A 143 7.84 -8.79 -18.94
CA THR A 143 6.72 -9.62 -19.41
C THR A 143 5.71 -8.78 -20.23
N SER A 144 6.18 -7.77 -20.95
CA SER A 144 5.39 -7.04 -21.95
C SER A 144 5.65 -7.67 -23.32
N ARG A 145 5.02 -8.81 -23.58
CA ARG A 145 4.65 -9.21 -24.94
C ARG A 145 3.15 -9.08 -25.09
#